data_bfcd44ae5e5f550f718083be967ba175
#
_entry.id   bfcd44ae5e5f550f718083be967ba175
#
_cell.length_a   1.000
_cell.length_b   1.000
_cell.length_c   1.000
_cell.angle_alpha   90.00
_cell.angle_beta   90.00
_cell.angle_gamma   90.00
#
_symmetry.space_group_name_H-M   'P 1'
#
loop_
_entity.id
_entity.type
_entity.pdbx_description
1 polymer ?
#
loop_
_entity_poly.entity_id
_entity_poly.type
_entity_poly.pdbx_seq_one_letter_code
_entity_poly.pdbx_strand_id
1 'polypeptide(L)'
;MLVMAIEGAKQLADPNRTILGFKIKDAFFLGTLDTSFAFEGIETQLHIKSDKSGMDKDDAWSEFKLYTLVNEDWLENCHGSIQVEYEQPAAELNSSQEKEGVILHYEDMFKKATEQYIPVEKTYMYRRMDEFGYNYGPSFRPLQEILCSNTGEAIAQVKVFDWSLEEHFQPHVIHPTTFDGILQLIFTALTRGGVDDLPTIIPTHIHRLWLSNSELSASPPGIDTPSLKVHVKSKFKGFRSSQSSLVVLAANGKLGMKVDAIATTLVANLSALQESSGERQRCYNIDWKPDLRMLEPKQVMKYCESEDGSKKNQVQFYNNLTLVLLLFVNKALDAISNKEPENPTPYLTRYIGWMKKQLANFNTGLIPDANPECDLAAQSDSEQLEQLCGHLELNSRQGKLFITTGRNLLKILYGELDPLSFLFEDDLVKGYY
;
A
#
# COMPACT_ATOMS: atom_id res chain seq x y z
N MET A 1 -8.62 -11.12 11.87
CA MET A 1 -7.60 -12.08 11.39
C MET A 1 -6.42 -12.21 12.37
N LEU A 2 -5.56 -11.20 12.57
CA LEU A 2 -4.41 -11.34 13.49
C LEU A 2 -4.78 -11.66 14.94
N VAL A 3 -5.84 -11.08 15.46
CA VAL A 3 -6.37 -11.40 16.81
C VAL A 3 -6.68 -12.90 16.93
N MET A 4 -7.25 -13.51 15.89
CA MET A 4 -7.50 -14.96 15.89
C MET A 4 -6.20 -15.78 15.95
N ALA A 5 -5.17 -15.35 15.22
CA ALA A 5 -3.84 -16.01 15.26
C ALA A 5 -3.20 -15.88 16.65
N ILE A 6 -3.32 -14.69 17.29
CA ILE A 6 -2.81 -14.42 18.64
C ILE A 6 -3.54 -15.32 19.68
N GLU A 7 -4.87 -15.36 19.64
CA GLU A 7 -5.65 -16.18 20.56
C GLU A 7 -5.40 -17.69 20.34
N GLY A 8 -5.26 -18.12 19.08
CA GLY A 8 -4.86 -19.49 18.75
C GLY A 8 -3.48 -19.85 19.28
N ALA A 9 -2.49 -18.96 19.12
CA ALA A 9 -1.14 -19.18 19.67
C ALA A 9 -1.15 -19.20 21.21
N LYS A 10 -1.97 -18.36 21.85
CA LYS A 10 -2.16 -18.34 23.30
C LYS A 10 -2.71 -19.66 23.83
N GLN A 11 -3.67 -20.27 23.12
CA GLN A 11 -4.24 -21.57 23.48
C GLN A 11 -3.24 -22.72 23.33
N LEU A 12 -2.27 -22.60 22.43
CA LEU A 12 -1.21 -23.59 22.20
C LEU A 12 0.04 -23.36 23.07
N ALA A 13 0.09 -22.27 23.82
CA ALA A 13 1.22 -21.93 24.68
C ALA A 13 1.37 -22.92 25.85
N ASP A 14 2.59 -22.98 26.40
CA ASP A 14 2.86 -23.81 27.59
C ASP A 14 2.12 -23.24 28.81
N PRO A 15 1.18 -24.00 29.39
CA PRO A 15 0.38 -23.54 30.54
C PRO A 15 1.19 -23.33 31.82
N ASN A 16 2.42 -23.86 31.88
CA ASN A 16 3.30 -23.75 33.06
C ASN A 16 4.21 -22.52 33.02
N ARG A 17 4.13 -21.72 31.96
CA ARG A 17 4.99 -20.55 31.77
C ARG A 17 4.17 -19.28 31.63
N THR A 18 4.66 -18.18 32.21
CA THR A 18 4.02 -16.87 32.07
C THR A 18 4.32 -16.29 30.68
N ILE A 19 3.27 -15.97 29.93
CA ILE A 19 3.42 -15.31 28.64
C ILE A 19 3.69 -13.83 28.84
N LEU A 20 4.81 -13.33 28.31
CA LEU A 20 5.15 -11.91 28.24
C LEU A 20 4.42 -11.22 27.11
N GLY A 21 4.43 -11.82 25.92
CA GLY A 21 3.82 -11.25 24.73
C GLY A 21 3.89 -12.17 23.53
N PHE A 22 3.57 -11.59 22.37
CA PHE A 22 3.55 -12.27 21.08
C PHE A 22 4.37 -11.49 20.06
N LYS A 23 5.16 -12.22 19.29
CA LYS A 23 5.88 -11.69 18.12
C LYS A 23 5.22 -12.22 16.85
N ILE A 24 4.95 -11.34 15.90
CA ILE A 24 4.45 -11.71 14.56
C ILE A 24 5.45 -11.15 13.55
N LYS A 25 5.78 -11.95 12.56
CA LYS A 25 6.60 -11.52 11.41
C LYS A 25 5.96 -11.97 10.11
N ASP A 26 6.18 -11.15 9.08
CA ASP A 26 5.79 -11.41 7.70
C ASP A 26 4.33 -11.86 7.59
N ALA A 27 3.43 -11.07 8.24
CA ALA A 27 2.00 -11.30 8.12
C ALA A 27 1.46 -10.63 6.86
N PHE A 28 0.99 -11.44 5.91
CA PHE A 28 0.42 -11.00 4.64
C PHE A 28 -1.11 -11.10 4.68
N PHE A 29 -1.78 -10.06 4.19
CA PHE A 29 -3.23 -10.01 4.02
C PHE A 29 -3.55 -10.16 2.54
N LEU A 30 -4.12 -11.31 2.16
CA LEU A 30 -4.38 -11.69 0.77
C LEU A 30 -5.81 -11.40 0.35
N GLY A 31 -6.74 -11.41 1.31
CA GLY A 31 -8.15 -11.18 1.06
C GLY A 31 -8.89 -10.63 2.27
N THR A 32 -10.00 -9.97 2.03
CA THR A 32 -10.90 -9.50 3.08
C THR A 32 -11.66 -10.68 3.69
N LEU A 33 -11.90 -10.61 5.00
CA LEU A 33 -12.86 -11.46 5.67
C LEU A 33 -14.18 -10.69 5.68
N ASP A 34 -15.08 -11.03 4.74
CA ASP A 34 -16.36 -10.35 4.58
C ASP A 34 -17.38 -10.89 5.59
N THR A 35 -17.83 -10.02 6.49
CA THR A 35 -18.83 -10.35 7.51
C THR A 35 -20.23 -9.84 7.15
N SER A 36 -20.47 -9.35 5.94
CA SER A 36 -21.73 -8.74 5.51
C SER A 36 -22.90 -9.73 5.48
N PHE A 37 -22.61 -11.01 5.29
CA PHE A 37 -23.60 -12.08 5.23
C PHE A 37 -23.77 -12.84 6.56
N ALA A 38 -23.37 -12.23 7.66
CA ALA A 38 -23.16 -12.89 8.97
C ALA A 38 -24.44 -13.30 9.72
N PHE A 39 -25.63 -13.26 9.15
CA PHE A 39 -26.81 -13.84 9.83
C PHE A 39 -26.66 -15.34 10.11
N GLU A 40 -25.90 -16.07 9.31
CA GLU A 40 -25.62 -17.50 9.49
C GLU A 40 -24.19 -17.75 10.03
N GLY A 41 -23.40 -16.70 10.24
CA GLY A 41 -21.98 -16.81 10.58
C GLY A 41 -21.11 -17.05 9.34
N ILE A 42 -19.79 -16.96 9.56
CA ILE A 42 -18.79 -17.24 8.52
C ILE A 42 -17.90 -18.37 9.01
N GLU A 43 -17.84 -19.44 8.23
CA GLU A 43 -16.94 -20.54 8.56
C GLU A 43 -15.50 -20.14 8.28
N THR A 44 -14.64 -20.25 9.30
CA THR A 44 -13.23 -19.93 9.23
C THR A 44 -12.38 -21.07 9.76
N GLN A 45 -11.22 -21.28 9.17
CA GLN A 45 -10.23 -22.24 9.68
C GLN A 45 -8.92 -21.52 9.95
N LEU A 46 -8.41 -21.65 11.18
CA LEU A 46 -7.09 -21.21 11.57
C LEU A 46 -6.16 -22.41 11.71
N HIS A 47 -5.14 -22.45 10.88
CA HIS A 47 -4.09 -23.46 10.94
C HIS A 47 -2.84 -22.84 11.58
N ILE A 48 -2.35 -23.45 12.67
CA ILE A 48 -1.08 -23.08 13.30
C ILE A 48 -0.18 -24.31 13.28
N LYS A 49 0.98 -24.19 12.64
CA LYS A 49 1.98 -25.24 12.53
C LYS A 49 3.28 -24.78 13.17
N SER A 50 3.68 -25.45 14.26
CA SER A 50 4.97 -25.21 14.89
C SER A 50 6.12 -25.78 14.04
N ASP A 51 7.13 -24.96 13.79
CA ASP A 51 8.38 -25.43 13.19
C ASP A 51 9.23 -26.09 14.28
N LYS A 52 9.19 -27.43 14.32
CA LYS A 52 9.92 -28.26 15.31
C LYS A 52 11.35 -28.56 14.88
N SER A 53 11.90 -27.89 13.87
CA SER A 53 13.24 -28.16 13.36
C SER A 53 14.34 -27.60 14.30
N GLY A 54 14.66 -28.33 15.35
CA GLY A 54 16.01 -28.38 15.96
C GLY A 54 16.51 -27.19 16.79
N MET A 55 15.72 -26.16 17.04
CA MET A 55 16.05 -25.03 17.92
C MET A 55 15.39 -25.21 19.30
N ASP A 56 15.97 -24.57 20.32
CA ASP A 56 15.36 -24.49 21.64
C ASP A 56 13.88 -24.14 21.54
N LYS A 57 13.03 -24.82 22.31
CA LYS A 57 11.56 -24.64 22.28
C LYS A 57 11.12 -23.17 22.51
N ASP A 58 12.01 -22.36 23.05
CA ASP A 58 11.77 -20.97 23.41
C ASP A 58 11.84 -20.00 22.23
N ASP A 59 12.56 -20.35 21.16
CA ASP A 59 12.73 -19.53 19.96
C ASP A 59 11.94 -20.03 18.74
N ALA A 60 11.08 -21.04 18.93
CA ALA A 60 10.35 -21.64 17.83
C ALA A 60 9.24 -20.72 17.30
N TRP A 61 9.32 -20.41 16.02
CA TRP A 61 8.26 -19.77 15.28
C TRP A 61 7.22 -20.80 14.84
N SER A 62 5.95 -20.40 14.84
CA SER A 62 4.86 -21.17 14.24
C SER A 62 4.31 -20.43 13.03
N GLU A 63 4.13 -21.14 11.93
CA GLU A 63 3.39 -20.61 10.77
C GLU A 63 1.90 -20.63 11.09
N PHE A 64 1.20 -19.54 10.77
CA PHE A 64 -0.26 -19.50 10.82
C PHE A 64 -0.84 -19.17 9.46
N LYS A 65 -2.01 -19.75 9.17
CA LYS A 65 -2.83 -19.47 7.98
C LYS A 65 -4.29 -19.41 8.38
N LEU A 66 -4.98 -18.39 7.89
CA LEU A 66 -6.42 -18.22 8.10
C LEU A 66 -7.15 -18.34 6.76
N TYR A 67 -8.17 -19.15 6.75
CA TYR A 67 -9.05 -19.40 5.60
C TYR A 67 -10.48 -19.05 5.94
N THR A 68 -11.26 -18.64 4.93
CA THR A 68 -12.72 -18.55 4.99
C THR A 68 -13.34 -19.41 3.91
N LEU A 69 -14.48 -20.02 4.22
CA LEU A 69 -15.28 -20.77 3.26
C LEU A 69 -16.17 -19.80 2.47
N VAL A 70 -15.99 -19.75 1.14
CA VAL A 70 -16.78 -18.92 0.23
C VAL A 70 -17.19 -19.76 -0.96
N ASN A 71 -18.49 -19.96 -1.18
CA ASN A 71 -19.03 -20.75 -2.30
C ASN A 71 -18.40 -22.15 -2.39
N GLU A 72 -18.30 -22.86 -1.26
CA GLU A 72 -17.71 -24.20 -1.14
C GLU A 72 -16.18 -24.28 -1.31
N ASP A 73 -15.49 -23.16 -1.57
CA ASP A 73 -14.04 -23.10 -1.71
C ASP A 73 -13.39 -22.41 -0.50
N TRP A 74 -12.25 -22.95 -0.04
CA TRP A 74 -11.44 -22.35 1.01
C TRP A 74 -10.50 -21.28 0.42
N LEU A 75 -10.72 -20.02 0.80
CA LEU A 75 -9.90 -18.90 0.41
C LEU A 75 -8.93 -18.51 1.54
N GLU A 76 -7.65 -18.44 1.24
CA GLU A 76 -6.65 -17.95 2.18
C GLU A 76 -6.76 -16.41 2.31
N ASN A 77 -7.06 -15.94 3.53
CA ASN A 77 -7.19 -14.51 3.81
C ASN A 77 -5.90 -13.89 4.37
N CYS A 78 -5.17 -14.66 5.19
CA CYS A 78 -4.01 -14.15 5.89
C CYS A 78 -3.06 -15.30 6.25
N HIS A 79 -1.76 -15.04 6.16
CA HIS A 79 -0.73 -15.93 6.70
C HIS A 79 0.45 -15.14 7.26
N GLY A 80 1.26 -15.81 8.06
CA GLY A 80 2.48 -15.26 8.63
C GLY A 80 3.12 -16.21 9.64
N SER A 81 4.06 -15.69 10.40
CA SER A 81 4.69 -16.44 11.49
C SER A 81 4.40 -15.76 12.82
N ILE A 82 4.12 -16.57 13.84
CA ILE A 82 3.87 -16.13 15.21
C ILE A 82 4.74 -16.89 16.20
N GLN A 83 5.22 -16.18 17.22
CA GLN A 83 6.00 -16.73 18.33
C GLN A 83 5.42 -16.24 19.65
N VAL A 84 5.25 -17.13 20.61
CA VAL A 84 4.90 -16.80 21.99
C VAL A 84 6.19 -16.47 22.74
N GLU A 85 6.26 -15.29 23.34
CA GLU A 85 7.37 -14.87 24.16
C GLU A 85 7.03 -15.07 25.64
N TYR A 86 7.87 -15.79 26.37
CA TYR A 86 7.67 -16.08 27.79
C TYR A 86 8.57 -15.21 28.65
N GLU A 87 8.12 -14.97 29.90
CA GLU A 87 8.98 -14.33 30.90
C GLU A 87 10.21 -15.20 31.16
N GLN A 88 11.37 -14.57 31.16
CA GLN A 88 12.64 -15.21 31.52
C GLN A 88 12.84 -15.13 33.04
N PRO A 89 13.38 -16.19 33.67
CA PRO A 89 13.77 -16.12 35.09
C PRO A 89 14.73 -14.95 35.33
N ALA A 90 14.59 -14.25 36.44
CA ALA A 90 15.25 -12.97 36.79
C ALA A 90 16.79 -12.99 36.89
N ALA A 91 17.50 -13.76 36.08
CA ALA A 91 18.98 -13.88 36.09
C ALA A 91 19.71 -12.76 35.32
N GLU A 92 19.02 -11.90 34.58
CA GLU A 92 19.63 -10.82 33.77
C GLU A 92 19.18 -9.42 34.23
N LEU A 93 19.87 -8.91 35.26
CA LEU A 93 19.72 -7.52 35.76
C LEU A 93 19.89 -6.44 34.66
N ASN A 94 20.58 -6.76 33.57
CA ASN A 94 20.79 -5.83 32.45
C ASN A 94 19.55 -5.60 31.58
N SER A 95 18.62 -6.56 31.52
CA SER A 95 17.41 -6.44 30.69
C SER A 95 16.39 -5.43 31.23
N SER A 96 16.38 -5.16 32.53
CA SER A 96 15.48 -4.20 33.17
C SER A 96 15.85 -2.75 32.83
N GLN A 97 17.13 -2.42 32.86
CA GLN A 97 17.63 -1.07 32.55
C GLN A 97 17.44 -0.72 31.06
N GLU A 98 17.64 -1.69 30.16
CA GLU A 98 17.37 -1.47 28.74
C GLU A 98 15.86 -1.24 28.48
N LYS A 99 14.99 -2.01 29.12
CA LYS A 99 13.53 -1.83 29.03
C LYS A 99 13.08 -0.48 29.56
N GLU A 100 13.60 -0.03 30.71
CA GLU A 100 13.31 1.30 31.27
C GLU A 100 13.80 2.43 30.34
N GLY A 101 14.99 2.32 29.78
CA GLY A 101 15.52 3.29 28.81
C GLY A 101 14.65 3.42 27.55
N VAL A 102 14.13 2.30 27.05
CA VAL A 102 13.20 2.29 25.91
C VAL A 102 11.86 2.96 26.26
N ILE A 103 11.32 2.71 27.42
CA ILE A 103 10.06 3.33 27.89
C ILE A 103 10.23 4.85 28.02
N LEU A 104 11.29 5.31 28.69
CA LEU A 104 11.60 6.74 28.84
C LEU A 104 11.77 7.44 27.48
N HIS A 105 12.38 6.77 26.52
CA HIS A 105 12.49 7.30 25.15
C HIS A 105 11.12 7.53 24.51
N TYR A 106 10.20 6.57 24.64
CA TYR A 106 8.85 6.72 24.09
C TYR A 106 8.03 7.79 24.84
N GLU A 107 8.13 7.87 26.16
CA GLU A 107 7.46 8.92 26.94
C GLU A 107 7.93 10.33 26.53
N ASP A 108 9.23 10.54 26.34
CA ASP A 108 9.78 11.81 25.83
C ASP A 108 9.30 12.12 24.41
N MET A 109 9.23 11.10 23.56
CA MET A 109 8.67 11.23 22.21
C MET A 109 7.20 11.69 22.25
N PHE A 110 6.36 11.05 23.07
CA PHE A 110 4.95 11.45 23.24
C PHE A 110 4.81 12.88 23.78
N LYS A 111 5.64 13.25 24.74
CA LYS A 111 5.65 14.59 25.32
C LYS A 111 5.98 15.64 24.27
N LYS A 112 7.05 15.44 23.52
CA LYS A 112 7.46 16.34 22.42
C LYS A 112 6.38 16.44 21.34
N ALA A 113 5.77 15.31 20.97
CA ALA A 113 4.69 15.30 20.00
C ALA A 113 3.47 16.10 20.50
N THR A 114 3.08 15.96 21.77
CA THR A 114 1.97 16.72 22.36
C THR A 114 2.20 18.24 22.32
N GLU A 115 3.44 18.68 22.47
CA GLU A 115 3.81 20.09 22.43
C GLU A 115 3.87 20.69 21.02
N GLN A 116 4.10 19.86 19.97
CA GLN A 116 4.42 20.31 18.61
C GLN A 116 3.32 20.03 17.59
N TYR A 117 2.42 19.06 17.85
CA TYR A 117 1.44 18.63 16.88
C TYR A 117 0.14 19.40 17.01
N ILE A 118 -0.59 19.48 15.90
CA ILE A 118 -1.85 20.23 15.79
C ILE A 118 -3.01 19.31 16.16
N PRO A 119 -3.96 19.76 17.01
CA PRO A 119 -5.13 18.98 17.36
C PRO A 119 -6.07 18.79 16.16
N VAL A 120 -6.61 17.58 16.05
CA VAL A 120 -7.57 17.19 15.02
C VAL A 120 -8.88 16.79 15.72
N GLU A 121 -9.98 17.42 15.32
CA GLU A 121 -11.29 17.14 15.89
C GLU A 121 -11.76 15.73 15.49
N LYS A 122 -12.20 14.94 16.47
CA LYS A 122 -12.58 13.50 16.28
C LYS A 122 -13.68 13.34 15.22
N THR A 123 -14.76 14.14 15.31
CA THR A 123 -15.91 14.05 14.41
C THR A 123 -15.50 14.42 12.98
N TYR A 124 -14.62 15.42 12.85
CA TYR A 124 -14.05 15.78 11.54
C TYR A 124 -13.24 14.62 10.95
N MET A 125 -12.37 13.99 11.76
CA MET A 125 -11.53 12.90 11.30
C MET A 125 -12.35 11.71 10.78
N TYR A 126 -13.36 11.26 11.55
CA TYR A 126 -14.21 10.15 11.14
C TYR A 126 -15.10 10.50 9.93
N ARG A 127 -15.55 11.75 9.80
CA ARG A 127 -16.24 12.21 8.58
C ARG A 127 -15.33 12.12 7.37
N ARG A 128 -14.06 12.54 7.49
CA ARG A 128 -13.08 12.38 6.40
C ARG A 128 -12.85 10.91 6.05
N MET A 129 -12.78 10.03 7.03
CA MET A 129 -12.69 8.59 6.79
C MET A 129 -13.92 8.07 6.04
N ASP A 130 -15.13 8.48 6.43
CA ASP A 130 -16.38 8.10 5.76
C ASP A 130 -16.39 8.59 4.29
N GLU A 131 -15.91 9.80 3.99
CA GLU A 131 -15.78 10.36 2.64
C GLU A 131 -14.83 9.53 1.75
N PHE A 132 -13.84 8.87 2.35
CA PHE A 132 -12.89 7.99 1.66
C PHE A 132 -13.27 6.50 1.68
N GLY A 133 -14.51 6.19 2.10
CA GLY A 133 -15.06 4.83 2.04
C GLY A 133 -14.84 3.97 3.28
N TYR A 134 -14.32 4.53 4.40
CA TYR A 134 -14.21 3.81 5.67
C TYR A 134 -15.46 4.05 6.52
N ASN A 135 -16.47 3.23 6.37
CA ASN A 135 -17.74 3.38 7.11
C ASN A 135 -17.65 2.74 8.52
N TYR A 136 -16.92 3.39 9.43
CA TYR A 136 -16.76 2.89 10.79
C TYR A 136 -18.04 3.09 11.63
N GLY A 137 -18.58 1.99 12.18
CA GLY A 137 -19.65 2.03 13.17
C GLY A 137 -19.16 2.55 14.54
N PRO A 138 -20.08 2.83 15.49
CA PRO A 138 -19.73 3.45 16.78
C PRO A 138 -18.66 2.71 17.58
N SER A 139 -18.70 1.37 17.60
CA SER A 139 -17.71 0.53 18.32
C SER A 139 -16.32 0.58 17.70
N PHE A 140 -16.21 1.00 16.44
CA PHE A 140 -14.96 1.16 15.70
C PHE A 140 -14.50 2.62 15.63
N ARG A 141 -14.96 3.49 16.52
CA ARG A 141 -14.53 4.90 16.63
C ARG A 141 -13.82 5.22 17.96
N PRO A 142 -12.75 4.46 18.33
CA PRO A 142 -12.11 4.59 19.64
C PRO A 142 -11.11 5.74 19.75
N LEU A 143 -10.75 6.42 18.64
CA LEU A 143 -9.78 7.52 18.66
C LEU A 143 -10.26 8.71 19.50
N GLN A 144 -9.38 9.25 20.33
CA GLN A 144 -9.57 10.43 21.16
C GLN A 144 -8.29 11.27 21.19
N GLU A 145 -8.38 12.54 21.52
CA GLU A 145 -7.23 13.46 21.65
C GLU A 145 -6.22 13.33 20.51
N ILE A 146 -6.73 13.43 19.27
CA ILE A 146 -5.93 13.23 18.06
C ILE A 146 -5.07 14.47 17.82
N LEU A 147 -3.76 14.27 17.66
CA LEU A 147 -2.81 15.31 17.27
C LEU A 147 -2.03 14.83 16.05
N CYS A 148 -1.74 15.72 15.09
CA CYS A 148 -1.08 15.38 13.84
C CYS A 148 0.01 16.40 13.49
N SER A 149 1.13 15.90 12.95
CA SER A 149 2.20 16.71 12.39
C SER A 149 2.01 16.93 10.89
N ASN A 150 2.73 17.90 10.34
CA ASN A 150 2.82 18.09 8.90
C ASN A 150 3.82 17.14 8.21
N THR A 151 4.50 16.27 8.97
CA THR A 151 5.59 15.41 8.50
C THR A 151 5.21 13.93 8.43
N GLY A 152 3.91 13.61 8.54
CA GLY A 152 3.40 12.24 8.47
C GLY A 152 3.48 11.48 9.80
N GLU A 153 3.41 12.19 10.91
CA GLU A 153 3.33 11.61 12.25
C GLU A 153 2.02 12.01 12.92
N ALA A 154 1.44 11.12 13.70
CA ALA A 154 0.24 11.37 14.48
C ALA A 154 0.31 10.67 15.82
N ILE A 155 -0.32 11.28 16.83
CA ILE A 155 -0.56 10.67 18.13
C ILE A 155 -2.05 10.73 18.47
N ALA A 156 -2.53 9.77 19.22
CA ALA A 156 -3.90 9.78 19.75
C ALA A 156 -3.98 8.94 21.02
N GLN A 157 -5.05 9.15 21.76
CA GLN A 157 -5.53 8.17 22.71
C GLN A 157 -6.51 7.21 21.99
N VAL A 158 -6.36 5.91 22.23
CA VAL A 158 -7.28 4.88 21.74
C VAL A 158 -7.96 4.27 22.95
N LYS A 159 -9.29 4.46 23.05
CA LYS A 159 -10.09 3.81 24.10
C LYS A 159 -10.08 2.31 23.84
N VAL A 160 -9.70 1.51 24.84
CA VAL A 160 -9.83 0.06 24.78
C VAL A 160 -11.30 -0.30 24.70
N PHE A 161 -11.66 -1.42 24.05
CA PHE A 161 -13.05 -1.85 23.94
C PHE A 161 -13.72 -1.99 25.31
N ASP A 162 -14.90 -1.45 25.42
CA ASP A 162 -15.68 -1.38 26.66
C ASP A 162 -16.84 -2.37 26.58
N TRP A 163 -16.77 -3.43 27.38
CA TRP A 163 -17.81 -4.44 27.44
C TRP A 163 -19.04 -3.89 28.21
N SER A 164 -20.22 -4.00 27.62
CA SER A 164 -21.45 -3.70 28.31
C SER A 164 -21.78 -4.79 29.37
N LEU A 165 -22.56 -4.44 30.39
CA LEU A 165 -22.98 -5.39 31.43
C LEU A 165 -23.87 -6.52 30.89
N GLU A 166 -24.47 -6.31 29.71
CA GLU A 166 -25.37 -7.27 29.06
C GLU A 166 -24.61 -8.24 28.12
N GLU A 167 -23.34 -7.93 27.79
CA GLU A 167 -22.52 -8.72 26.90
C GLU A 167 -21.76 -9.80 27.67
N HIS A 168 -21.59 -10.95 27.05
CA HIS A 168 -20.72 -11.99 27.59
C HIS A 168 -19.24 -11.60 27.42
N PHE A 169 -18.58 -11.34 28.57
CA PHE A 169 -17.16 -10.95 28.57
C PHE A 169 -16.28 -12.03 27.98
N GLN A 170 -15.50 -11.66 26.96
CA GLN A 170 -14.50 -12.52 26.30
C GLN A 170 -13.11 -11.88 26.44
N PRO A 171 -12.25 -12.44 27.28
CA PRO A 171 -10.92 -11.85 27.57
C PRO A 171 -9.94 -12.07 26.42
N HIS A 172 -9.96 -11.19 25.43
CA HIS A 172 -8.96 -11.17 24.36
C HIS A 172 -7.66 -10.52 24.85
N VAL A 173 -6.52 -10.94 24.25
CA VAL A 173 -5.23 -10.23 24.43
C VAL A 173 -5.36 -8.79 23.95
N ILE A 174 -6.02 -8.60 22.81
CA ILE A 174 -6.45 -7.31 22.30
C ILE A 174 -7.78 -7.49 21.55
N HIS A 175 -8.76 -6.65 21.87
CA HIS A 175 -10.03 -6.70 21.14
C HIS A 175 -9.87 -6.21 19.69
N PRO A 176 -10.55 -6.80 18.68
CA PRO A 176 -10.43 -6.40 17.27
C PRO A 176 -10.67 -4.92 17.01
N THR A 177 -11.65 -4.29 17.68
CA THR A 177 -11.94 -2.85 17.53
C THR A 177 -10.83 -1.97 18.08
N THR A 178 -10.18 -2.37 19.19
CA THR A 178 -9.03 -1.68 19.76
C THR A 178 -7.82 -1.76 18.80
N PHE A 179 -7.57 -2.97 18.26
CA PHE A 179 -6.49 -3.18 17.30
C PHE A 179 -6.69 -2.36 16.02
N ASP A 180 -7.90 -2.35 15.47
CA ASP A 180 -8.25 -1.56 14.30
C ASP A 180 -8.12 -0.06 14.59
N GLY A 181 -8.61 0.40 15.75
CA GLY A 181 -8.49 1.81 16.19
C GLY A 181 -7.04 2.30 16.25
N ILE A 182 -6.10 1.44 16.64
CA ILE A 182 -4.67 1.75 16.60
C ILE A 182 -4.21 1.96 15.15
N LEU A 183 -4.65 1.11 14.22
CA LEU A 183 -4.29 1.21 12.80
C LEU A 183 -4.93 2.40 12.09
N GLN A 184 -6.11 2.85 12.53
CA GLN A 184 -6.80 4.03 11.96
C GLN A 184 -5.93 5.30 12.03
N LEU A 185 -5.02 5.38 13.00
CA LEU A 185 -4.13 6.53 13.13
C LEU A 185 -3.15 6.66 11.95
N ILE A 186 -2.90 5.58 11.21
CA ILE A 186 -2.11 5.60 9.96
C ILE A 186 -2.74 6.54 8.95
N PHE A 187 -4.08 6.48 8.81
CA PHE A 187 -4.81 7.38 7.93
C PHE A 187 -4.62 8.84 8.36
N THR A 188 -4.75 9.13 9.66
CA THR A 188 -4.54 10.48 10.20
C THR A 188 -3.14 11.01 9.86
N ALA A 189 -2.10 10.18 10.03
CA ALA A 189 -0.72 10.56 9.73
C ALA A 189 -0.49 10.81 8.23
N LEU A 190 -1.05 9.96 7.35
CA LEU A 190 -0.90 10.07 5.90
C LEU A 190 -1.65 11.26 5.30
N THR A 191 -2.79 11.62 5.87
CA THR A 191 -3.64 12.72 5.38
C THR A 191 -3.36 14.05 6.08
N ARG A 192 -2.34 14.13 6.92
CA ARG A 192 -2.05 15.32 7.76
C ARG A 192 -3.30 15.77 8.54
N GLY A 193 -3.92 14.83 9.25
CA GLY A 193 -5.13 15.09 10.04
C GLY A 193 -6.39 15.26 9.20
N GLY A 194 -6.48 14.65 8.02
CA GLY A 194 -7.64 14.71 7.13
C GLY A 194 -7.63 15.90 6.15
N VAL A 195 -6.53 16.67 6.09
CA VAL A 195 -6.40 17.80 5.15
C VAL A 195 -6.19 17.32 3.72
N ASP A 196 -5.32 16.31 3.55
CA ASP A 196 -5.03 15.74 2.22
C ASP A 196 -6.06 14.68 1.85
N ASP A 197 -6.42 14.65 0.58
CA ASP A 197 -7.23 13.58 0.03
C ASP A 197 -6.39 12.31 -0.13
N LEU A 198 -6.94 11.20 0.29
CA LEU A 198 -6.30 9.89 0.21
C LEU A 198 -7.34 8.84 -0.19
N PRO A 199 -7.15 8.13 -1.30
CA PRO A 199 -7.98 6.98 -1.63
C PRO A 199 -7.94 5.93 -0.51
N THR A 200 -8.94 5.06 -0.46
CA THR A 200 -8.97 3.96 0.51
C THR A 200 -7.66 3.20 0.53
N ILE A 201 -7.05 3.05 1.70
CA ILE A 201 -5.85 2.25 1.91
C ILE A 201 -6.20 0.99 2.69
N ILE A 202 -5.58 -0.13 2.34
CA ILE A 202 -5.71 -1.39 3.06
C ILE A 202 -4.34 -1.88 3.51
N PRO A 203 -4.21 -2.47 4.70
CA PRO A 203 -2.98 -3.13 5.11
C PRO A 203 -2.77 -4.39 4.25
N THR A 204 -1.56 -4.56 3.74
CA THR A 204 -1.18 -5.72 2.91
C THR A 204 -0.11 -6.58 3.53
N HIS A 205 0.76 -5.98 4.36
CA HIS A 205 1.86 -6.72 4.99
C HIS A 205 2.29 -6.06 6.30
N ILE A 206 2.45 -6.85 7.34
CA ILE A 206 3.13 -6.46 8.58
C ILE A 206 4.46 -7.21 8.65
N HIS A 207 5.56 -6.44 8.63
CA HIS A 207 6.90 -7.04 8.65
C HIS A 207 7.25 -7.61 10.02
N ARG A 208 7.09 -6.80 11.08
CA ARG A 208 7.31 -7.22 12.48
C ARG A 208 6.35 -6.49 13.38
N LEU A 209 5.72 -7.24 14.25
CA LEU A 209 4.86 -6.75 15.32
C LEU A 209 5.21 -7.48 16.61
N TRP A 210 5.31 -6.74 17.69
CA TRP A 210 5.32 -7.24 19.06
C TRP A 210 4.14 -6.66 19.82
N LEU A 211 3.45 -7.48 20.63
CA LEU A 211 2.39 -7.01 21.52
C LEU A 211 2.45 -7.75 22.86
N SER A 212 2.13 -7.02 23.92
CA SER A 212 2.06 -7.54 25.30
C SER A 212 0.83 -8.45 25.48
N ASN A 213 0.97 -9.47 26.29
CA ASN A 213 -0.14 -10.36 26.65
C ASN A 213 -1.18 -9.68 27.57
N SER A 214 -0.81 -8.65 28.35
CA SER A 214 -1.64 -8.09 29.41
C SER A 214 -2.03 -6.62 29.23
N GLU A 215 -1.19 -5.82 28.57
CA GLU A 215 -1.31 -4.35 28.60
C GLU A 215 -2.36 -3.79 27.64
N LEU A 216 -2.94 -4.61 26.75
CA LEU A 216 -3.91 -4.20 25.71
C LEU A 216 -5.31 -4.79 25.92
N SER A 217 -5.48 -5.60 26.96
CA SER A 217 -6.73 -6.32 27.22
C SER A 217 -7.82 -5.38 27.70
N ALA A 218 -9.06 -5.65 27.28
CA ALA A 218 -10.24 -4.97 27.79
C ALA A 218 -10.49 -5.31 29.27
N SER A 219 -10.98 -4.34 30.02
CA SER A 219 -11.43 -4.56 31.38
C SER A 219 -12.77 -5.33 31.43
N PRO A 220 -13.04 -6.10 32.48
CA PRO A 220 -14.37 -6.65 32.71
C PRO A 220 -15.44 -5.57 32.76
N PRO A 221 -16.71 -5.89 32.43
CA PRO A 221 -17.81 -4.92 32.47
C PRO A 221 -17.94 -4.22 33.82
N GLY A 222 -18.17 -2.90 33.81
CA GLY A 222 -18.30 -2.09 35.01
C GLY A 222 -17.00 -1.61 35.66
N ILE A 223 -15.85 -1.93 35.03
CA ILE A 223 -14.54 -1.37 35.41
C ILE A 223 -14.12 -0.36 34.34
N ASP A 224 -13.60 0.81 34.77
CA ASP A 224 -13.13 1.83 33.86
C ASP A 224 -12.12 1.25 32.84
N THR A 225 -12.40 1.49 31.59
CA THR A 225 -11.53 1.06 30.48
C THR A 225 -10.37 2.02 30.29
N PRO A 226 -9.14 1.52 30.29
CA PRO A 226 -7.97 2.35 30.07
C PRO A 226 -7.94 2.91 28.63
N SER A 227 -7.25 4.04 28.45
CA SER A 227 -6.89 4.55 27.13
C SER A 227 -5.42 4.27 26.85
N LEU A 228 -5.14 3.87 25.63
CA LEU A 228 -3.79 3.60 25.12
C LEU A 228 -3.25 4.86 24.44
N LYS A 229 -1.99 5.19 24.66
CA LYS A 229 -1.30 6.25 23.91
C LYS A 229 -0.66 5.63 22.67
N VAL A 230 -1.05 6.10 21.50
CA VAL A 230 -0.57 5.59 20.21
C VAL A 230 0.20 6.66 19.47
N HIS A 231 1.40 6.33 18.99
CA HIS A 231 2.17 7.14 18.05
C HIS A 231 2.36 6.38 16.76
N VAL A 232 2.13 7.05 15.65
CA VAL A 232 2.33 6.52 14.29
C VAL A 232 3.22 7.46 13.51
N LYS A 233 4.15 6.87 12.76
CA LYS A 233 4.93 7.54 11.74
C LYS A 233 4.73 6.86 10.41
N SER A 234 4.25 7.61 9.41
CA SER A 234 3.86 7.11 8.09
C SER A 234 4.57 7.87 6.99
N LYS A 235 4.87 7.17 5.90
CA LYS A 235 5.42 7.77 4.67
C LYS A 235 4.93 7.02 3.44
N PHE A 236 4.69 7.75 2.36
CA PHE A 236 4.43 7.13 1.08
C PHE A 236 5.69 6.46 0.52
N LYS A 237 5.50 5.29 -0.08
CA LYS A 237 6.50 4.57 -0.89
C LYS A 237 5.98 4.46 -2.32
N GLY A 238 6.45 5.37 -3.18
CA GLY A 238 5.92 5.47 -4.55
C GLY A 238 4.48 6.00 -4.57
N PHE A 239 3.74 5.69 -5.62
CA PHE A 239 2.42 6.28 -5.89
C PHE A 239 1.25 5.54 -5.24
N ARG A 240 1.41 4.25 -4.89
CA ARG A 240 0.30 3.38 -4.48
C ARG A 240 0.48 2.71 -3.13
N SER A 241 1.59 2.92 -2.46
CA SER A 241 1.84 2.27 -1.18
C SER A 241 2.34 3.23 -0.13
N SER A 242 2.10 2.90 1.11
CA SER A 242 2.73 3.57 2.24
C SER A 242 3.38 2.57 3.19
N GLN A 243 4.27 3.06 4.01
CA GLN A 243 4.87 2.31 5.09
C GLN A 243 4.73 3.10 6.37
N SER A 244 4.25 2.43 7.41
CA SER A 244 4.06 3.02 8.73
C SER A 244 4.74 2.19 9.80
N SER A 245 5.23 2.86 10.84
CA SER A 245 5.64 2.24 12.10
C SER A 245 4.79 2.81 13.22
N LEU A 246 4.56 2.05 14.27
CA LEU A 246 3.75 2.51 15.39
C LEU A 246 4.21 1.94 16.73
N VAL A 247 3.93 2.70 17.77
CA VAL A 247 4.21 2.35 19.16
C VAL A 247 2.98 2.66 19.99
N VAL A 248 2.64 1.76 20.89
CA VAL A 248 1.50 1.86 21.81
C VAL A 248 1.99 1.73 23.24
N LEU A 249 1.70 2.73 24.07
CA LEU A 249 1.89 2.66 25.51
C LEU A 249 0.54 2.45 26.21
N ALA A 250 0.52 1.54 27.15
CA ALA A 250 -0.60 1.35 28.05
C ALA A 250 -0.74 2.53 29.04
N ALA A 251 -1.87 2.60 29.73
CA ALA A 251 -2.13 3.66 30.70
C ALA A 251 -1.09 3.75 31.84
N ASN A 252 -0.46 2.62 32.17
CA ASN A 252 0.62 2.53 33.17
C ASN A 252 2.01 2.90 32.62
N GLY A 253 2.10 3.39 31.38
CA GLY A 253 3.35 3.77 30.71
C GLY A 253 4.14 2.59 30.10
N LYS A 254 3.73 1.35 30.32
CA LYS A 254 4.41 0.20 29.74
C LYS A 254 4.16 0.07 28.24
N LEU A 255 5.12 -0.53 27.55
CA LEU A 255 4.96 -0.85 26.13
C LEU A 255 3.87 -1.91 25.96
N GLY A 256 2.79 -1.54 25.24
CA GLY A 256 1.70 -2.44 24.89
C GLY A 256 1.90 -3.10 23.54
N MET A 257 2.31 -2.32 22.51
CA MET A 257 2.54 -2.85 21.17
C MET A 257 3.60 -2.02 20.43
N LYS A 258 4.35 -2.68 19.56
CA LYS A 258 5.28 -2.05 18.62
C LYS A 258 5.18 -2.72 17.26
N VAL A 259 5.04 -1.91 16.21
CA VAL A 259 5.12 -2.38 14.83
C VAL A 259 6.27 -1.65 14.14
N ASP A 260 7.25 -2.42 13.67
CA ASP A 260 8.42 -1.86 12.99
C ASP A 260 8.05 -1.35 11.61
N ALA A 261 7.25 -2.12 10.87
CA ALA A 261 6.73 -1.69 9.58
C ALA A 261 5.41 -2.40 9.23
N ILE A 262 4.43 -1.61 8.81
CA ILE A 262 3.20 -2.06 8.14
C ILE A 262 3.13 -1.38 6.78
N ALA A 263 2.97 -2.19 5.75
CA ALA A 263 2.73 -1.71 4.40
C ALA A 263 1.23 -1.63 4.14
N THR A 264 0.80 -0.53 3.53
CA THR A 264 -0.56 -0.37 3.04
C THR A 264 -0.55 -0.07 1.55
N THR A 265 -1.62 -0.44 0.87
CA THR A 265 -1.79 -0.20 -0.57
C THR A 265 -3.06 0.60 -0.80
N LEU A 266 -2.99 1.55 -1.72
CA LEU A 266 -4.13 2.35 -2.18
C LEU A 266 -5.03 1.48 -3.06
N VAL A 267 -6.32 1.43 -2.74
CA VAL A 267 -7.34 0.74 -3.54
C VAL A 267 -8.15 1.81 -4.26
N ALA A 268 -7.99 1.91 -5.56
CA ALA A 268 -8.85 2.74 -6.38
C ALA A 268 -10.21 2.05 -6.52
N ASN A 269 -11.25 2.59 -5.89
CA ASN A 269 -12.65 2.16 -5.92
C ASN A 269 -12.92 0.66 -5.68
N LEU A 270 -13.49 0.35 -4.51
CA LEU A 270 -14.02 -1.00 -4.19
C LEU A 270 -15.06 -1.49 -5.23
N SER A 271 -15.80 -0.59 -5.90
CA SER A 271 -16.71 -0.92 -7.00
C SER A 271 -15.98 -1.50 -8.23
N ALA A 272 -14.79 -1.04 -8.54
CA ALA A 272 -13.98 -1.61 -9.63
C ALA A 272 -13.43 -3.02 -9.28
N LEU A 273 -13.30 -3.37 -7.99
CA LEU A 273 -12.90 -4.71 -7.56
C LEU A 273 -14.04 -5.73 -7.66
N GLN A 274 -15.30 -5.29 -7.53
CA GLN A 274 -16.47 -6.15 -7.71
C GLN A 274 -16.77 -6.45 -9.18
N GLU A 275 -16.44 -5.53 -10.09
CA GLU A 275 -16.60 -5.76 -11.55
C GLU A 275 -15.45 -6.56 -12.15
N SER A 276 -14.30 -6.68 -11.50
CA SER A 276 -13.15 -7.47 -11.95
C SER A 276 -13.12 -8.90 -11.42
N SER A 277 -14.23 -9.45 -10.93
CA SER A 277 -14.37 -10.89 -10.64
C SER A 277 -14.48 -11.74 -11.92
N GLY A 278 -14.01 -11.22 -13.06
CA GLY A 278 -13.66 -12.04 -14.20
C GLY A 278 -12.64 -13.08 -13.77
N GLU A 279 -12.90 -14.35 -14.10
CA GLU A 279 -12.07 -15.50 -13.84
C GLU A 279 -10.59 -15.17 -13.95
N ARG A 280 -9.90 -15.00 -12.82
CA ARG A 280 -8.44 -14.99 -12.82
C ARG A 280 -8.00 -16.37 -13.21
N GLN A 281 -7.57 -16.54 -14.45
CA GLN A 281 -6.88 -17.76 -14.88
C GLN A 281 -5.63 -17.93 -13.99
N ARG A 282 -5.76 -18.73 -12.93
CA ARG A 282 -4.66 -19.08 -12.01
C ARG A 282 -3.93 -20.35 -12.50
N CYS A 283 -3.82 -20.53 -13.81
CA CYS A 283 -2.96 -21.58 -14.35
C CYS A 283 -1.55 -21.02 -14.49
N TYR A 284 -0.69 -21.37 -13.56
CA TYR A 284 0.75 -21.12 -13.69
C TYR A 284 1.39 -22.33 -14.31
N ASN A 285 2.10 -22.12 -15.40
CA ASN A 285 3.03 -23.11 -15.97
C ASN A 285 4.44 -22.77 -15.45
N ILE A 286 5.15 -23.78 -14.97
CA ILE A 286 6.58 -23.61 -14.63
C ILE A 286 7.37 -23.66 -15.93
N ASP A 287 7.86 -22.50 -16.36
CA ASP A 287 8.74 -22.38 -17.51
C ASP A 287 10.19 -22.27 -17.03
N TRP A 288 10.99 -23.28 -17.35
CA TRP A 288 12.39 -23.32 -16.98
C TRP A 288 13.21 -22.47 -17.96
N LYS A 289 13.82 -21.40 -17.46
CA LYS A 289 14.72 -20.54 -18.23
C LYS A 289 16.16 -20.74 -17.78
N PRO A 290 17.14 -20.65 -18.68
CA PRO A 290 18.55 -20.72 -18.30
C PRO A 290 18.90 -19.55 -17.35
N ASP A 291 19.68 -19.82 -16.30
CA ASP A 291 20.24 -18.75 -15.46
C ASP A 291 21.28 -17.98 -16.28
N LEU A 292 21.00 -16.70 -16.55
CA LEU A 292 21.88 -15.84 -17.36
C LEU A 292 23.31 -15.74 -16.82
N ARG A 293 23.51 -15.96 -15.52
CA ARG A 293 24.82 -15.94 -14.88
C ARG A 293 25.67 -17.17 -15.21
N MET A 294 25.04 -18.23 -15.68
CA MET A 294 25.69 -19.51 -16.07
C MET A 294 25.90 -19.61 -17.57
N LEU A 295 25.45 -18.63 -18.36
CA LEU A 295 25.61 -18.63 -19.82
C LEU A 295 26.86 -17.84 -20.21
N GLU A 296 27.56 -18.33 -21.24
CA GLU A 296 28.61 -17.56 -21.92
C GLU A 296 28.00 -16.35 -22.67
N PRO A 297 28.76 -15.25 -22.87
CA PRO A 297 28.26 -14.06 -23.54
C PRO A 297 27.60 -14.33 -24.91
N LYS A 298 28.13 -15.25 -25.68
CA LYS A 298 27.56 -15.67 -26.99
C LYS A 298 26.20 -16.38 -26.81
N GLN A 299 26.04 -17.16 -25.76
CA GLN A 299 24.77 -17.85 -25.46
C GLN A 299 23.71 -16.85 -24.96
N VAL A 300 24.11 -15.84 -24.15
CA VAL A 300 23.24 -14.75 -23.76
C VAL A 300 22.75 -13.97 -24.97
N MET A 301 23.64 -13.62 -25.89
CA MET A 301 23.26 -12.94 -27.13
C MET A 301 22.26 -13.78 -27.95
N LYS A 302 22.52 -15.06 -28.12
CA LYS A 302 21.62 -15.97 -28.84
C LYS A 302 20.25 -16.12 -28.14
N TYR A 303 20.25 -16.14 -26.79
CA TYR A 303 19.02 -16.22 -26.02
C TYR A 303 18.19 -14.93 -26.13
N CYS A 304 18.85 -13.78 -26.20
CA CYS A 304 18.20 -12.48 -26.41
C CYS A 304 17.84 -12.19 -27.86
N GLU A 305 18.37 -13.00 -28.82
CA GLU A 305 17.98 -12.93 -30.22
C GLU A 305 16.62 -13.58 -30.41
N SER A 306 15.56 -12.77 -30.66
CA SER A 306 14.27 -13.32 -31.08
C SER A 306 14.41 -14.08 -32.39
N GLU A 307 13.86 -15.30 -32.47
CA GLU A 307 13.88 -16.15 -33.68
C GLU A 307 13.07 -15.56 -34.84
N ASP A 308 12.27 -14.55 -34.61
CA ASP A 308 11.47 -13.88 -35.63
C ASP A 308 12.26 -12.77 -36.34
N GLY A 309 12.18 -12.75 -37.67
CA GLY A 309 12.69 -11.69 -38.55
C GLY A 309 12.07 -10.30 -38.30
N SER A 310 11.49 -10.07 -37.12
CA SER A 310 10.77 -8.88 -36.71
C SER A 310 11.67 -7.70 -36.32
N LYS A 311 13.00 -7.90 -36.22
CA LYS A 311 13.91 -6.79 -35.82
C LYS A 311 13.79 -5.56 -36.73
N LYS A 312 13.69 -5.76 -38.04
CA LYS A 312 13.51 -4.64 -38.98
C LYS A 312 12.16 -3.96 -38.81
N ASN A 313 11.10 -4.75 -38.61
CA ASN A 313 9.77 -4.22 -38.38
C ASN A 313 9.66 -3.50 -37.04
N GLN A 314 10.36 -3.97 -35.98
CA GLN A 314 10.40 -3.30 -34.67
C GLN A 314 11.15 -1.97 -34.75
N VAL A 315 12.33 -1.93 -35.38
CA VAL A 315 13.08 -0.67 -35.56
C VAL A 315 12.23 0.33 -36.34
N GLN A 316 11.59 -0.07 -37.41
CA GLN A 316 10.73 0.80 -38.19
C GLN A 316 9.49 1.25 -37.41
N PHE A 317 8.93 0.38 -36.57
CA PHE A 317 7.81 0.74 -35.66
C PHE A 317 8.24 1.82 -34.70
N TYR A 318 9.38 1.67 -34.01
CA TYR A 318 9.86 2.68 -33.04
C TYR A 318 10.26 3.99 -33.71
N ASN A 319 10.85 3.95 -34.90
CA ASN A 319 11.17 5.16 -35.67
C ASN A 319 9.90 5.93 -36.03
N ASN A 320 8.89 5.24 -36.52
CA ASN A 320 7.59 5.83 -36.85
C ASN A 320 6.90 6.37 -35.59
N LEU A 321 6.94 5.64 -34.48
CA LEU A 321 6.36 6.08 -33.21
C LEU A 321 7.07 7.33 -32.68
N THR A 322 8.40 7.36 -32.73
CA THR A 322 9.21 8.53 -32.34
C THR A 322 8.86 9.76 -33.17
N LEU A 323 8.75 9.60 -34.50
CA LEU A 323 8.35 10.68 -35.39
C LEU A 323 6.96 11.24 -35.02
N VAL A 324 5.99 10.37 -34.86
CA VAL A 324 4.60 10.79 -34.52
C VAL A 324 4.57 11.49 -33.15
N LEU A 325 5.30 11.01 -32.15
CA LEU A 325 5.39 11.65 -30.86
C LEU A 325 6.03 13.06 -30.93
N LEU A 326 7.08 13.22 -31.75
CA LEU A 326 7.68 14.53 -31.98
C LEU A 326 6.70 15.50 -32.68
N LEU A 327 5.88 15.00 -33.61
CA LEU A 327 4.84 15.82 -34.27
C LEU A 327 3.76 16.25 -33.28
N PHE A 328 3.32 15.39 -32.38
CA PHE A 328 2.40 15.79 -31.30
C PHE A 328 3.01 16.81 -30.34
N VAL A 329 4.27 16.61 -29.96
CA VAL A 329 5.01 17.57 -29.12
C VAL A 329 5.17 18.93 -29.80
N ASN A 330 5.54 18.94 -31.09
CA ASN A 330 5.68 20.17 -31.84
C ASN A 330 4.33 20.94 -31.92
N LYS A 331 3.27 20.26 -32.35
CA LYS A 331 1.92 20.81 -32.43
C LYS A 331 1.44 21.39 -31.09
N ALA A 332 1.72 20.65 -30.00
CA ALA A 332 1.35 21.10 -28.66
C ALA A 332 2.12 22.34 -28.21
N LEU A 333 3.43 22.42 -28.48
CA LEU A 333 4.24 23.58 -28.14
C LEU A 333 3.90 24.82 -28.98
N ASP A 334 3.57 24.66 -30.26
CA ASP A 334 3.08 25.73 -31.12
C ASP A 334 1.75 26.29 -30.61
N ALA A 335 0.82 25.42 -30.22
CA ALA A 335 -0.45 25.83 -29.63
C ALA A 335 -0.27 26.61 -28.31
N ILE A 336 0.62 26.13 -27.42
CA ILE A 336 0.94 26.80 -26.15
C ILE A 336 1.63 28.14 -26.39
N SER A 337 2.47 28.27 -27.43
CA SER A 337 3.12 29.54 -27.78
C SER A 337 2.13 30.60 -28.22
N ASN A 338 0.98 30.18 -28.80
CA ASN A 338 -0.10 31.07 -29.22
C ASN A 338 -1.08 31.40 -28.07
N LYS A 339 -1.28 30.48 -27.14
CA LYS A 339 -2.14 30.64 -25.96
C LYS A 339 -1.57 29.86 -24.79
N GLU A 340 -1.01 30.54 -23.80
CA GLU A 340 -0.48 29.89 -22.61
C GLU A 340 -1.59 29.32 -21.74
N PRO A 341 -1.36 28.12 -21.09
CA PRO A 341 -2.30 27.57 -20.10
C PRO A 341 -2.50 28.52 -18.92
N GLU A 342 -3.74 28.73 -18.50
CA GLU A 342 -4.04 29.53 -17.32
C GLU A 342 -3.65 28.75 -16.05
N ASN A 343 -2.65 29.24 -15.28
CA ASN A 343 -2.14 28.64 -14.04
C ASN A 343 -1.68 27.16 -14.18
N PRO A 344 -0.67 26.85 -14.99
CA PRO A 344 -0.17 25.49 -15.13
C PRO A 344 0.40 24.99 -13.80
N THR A 345 0.06 23.76 -13.44
CA THR A 345 0.64 23.12 -12.25
C THR A 345 2.16 22.94 -12.39
N PRO A 346 2.93 22.90 -11.29
CA PRO A 346 4.38 22.77 -11.34
C PRO A 346 4.89 21.56 -12.14
N TYR A 347 4.15 20.44 -12.17
CA TYR A 347 4.53 19.28 -12.96
C TYR A 347 4.30 19.49 -14.46
N LEU A 348 3.23 20.18 -14.87
CA LEU A 348 2.98 20.51 -16.26
C LEU A 348 4.03 21.48 -16.79
N THR A 349 4.44 22.48 -15.99
CA THR A 349 5.54 23.39 -16.34
C THR A 349 6.83 22.64 -16.60
N ARG A 350 7.17 21.64 -15.76
CA ARG A 350 8.35 20.80 -15.96
C ARG A 350 8.20 19.93 -17.22
N TYR A 351 7.02 19.42 -17.48
CA TYR A 351 6.75 18.60 -18.66
C TYR A 351 6.88 19.41 -19.96
N ILE A 352 6.34 20.63 -20.00
CA ILE A 352 6.53 21.57 -21.10
C ILE A 352 8.04 21.85 -21.32
N GLY A 353 8.80 22.07 -20.25
CA GLY A 353 10.25 22.24 -20.32
C GLY A 353 10.96 21.02 -20.91
N TRP A 354 10.53 19.82 -20.53
CA TRP A 354 11.04 18.57 -21.09
C TRP A 354 10.70 18.44 -22.60
N MET A 355 9.47 18.75 -23.01
CA MET A 355 9.06 18.73 -24.42
C MET A 355 9.91 19.67 -25.28
N LYS A 356 10.16 20.90 -24.81
CA LYS A 356 11.06 21.86 -25.47
C LYS A 356 12.47 21.28 -25.64
N LYS A 357 12.99 20.61 -24.60
CA LYS A 357 14.28 19.93 -24.66
C LYS A 357 14.29 18.79 -25.68
N GLN A 358 13.22 18.00 -25.83
CA GLN A 358 13.16 16.93 -26.82
C GLN A 358 13.20 17.48 -28.26
N LEU A 359 12.47 18.57 -28.56
CA LEU A 359 12.57 19.21 -29.88
C LEU A 359 13.96 19.80 -30.14
N ALA A 360 14.60 20.39 -29.13
CA ALA A 360 16.00 20.86 -29.28
C ALA A 360 16.95 19.69 -29.58
N ASN A 361 16.79 18.56 -28.88
CA ASN A 361 17.56 17.34 -29.14
C ASN A 361 17.32 16.78 -30.54
N PHE A 362 16.08 16.82 -31.05
CA PHE A 362 15.76 16.44 -32.41
C PHE A 362 16.49 17.32 -33.43
N ASN A 363 16.39 18.64 -33.30
CA ASN A 363 17.02 19.61 -34.19
C ASN A 363 18.56 19.51 -34.19
N THR A 364 19.16 19.02 -33.10
CA THR A 364 20.61 18.82 -32.98
C THR A 364 21.06 17.39 -33.33
N GLY A 365 20.14 16.51 -33.78
CA GLY A 365 20.45 15.11 -34.17
C GLY A 365 20.81 14.21 -32.98
N LEU A 366 20.43 14.56 -31.77
CA LEU A 366 20.69 13.77 -30.56
C LEU A 366 19.63 12.69 -30.29
N ILE A 367 18.53 12.65 -31.04
CA ILE A 367 17.54 11.58 -30.94
C ILE A 367 17.96 10.45 -31.90
N PRO A 368 18.26 9.25 -31.39
CA PRO A 368 18.63 8.12 -32.24
C PRO A 368 17.54 7.81 -33.25
N ASP A 369 17.95 7.46 -34.48
CA ASP A 369 17.09 7.01 -35.57
C ASP A 369 16.01 8.03 -36.03
N ALA A 370 16.07 9.26 -35.57
CA ALA A 370 15.23 10.36 -36.05
C ALA A 370 16.00 11.22 -37.06
N ASN A 371 15.37 11.52 -38.22
CA ASN A 371 15.98 12.38 -39.22
C ASN A 371 15.76 13.87 -38.87
N PRO A 372 16.80 14.61 -38.47
CA PRO A 372 16.66 16.04 -38.09
C PRO A 372 16.33 16.96 -39.27
N GLU A 373 16.49 16.52 -40.51
CA GLU A 373 16.08 17.27 -41.71
C GLU A 373 14.59 17.21 -42.00
N CYS A 374 13.83 16.42 -41.24
CA CYS A 374 12.40 16.28 -41.38
C CYS A 374 11.69 17.58 -40.93
N ASP A 375 10.93 18.19 -41.83
CA ASP A 375 10.10 19.34 -41.49
C ASP A 375 8.84 18.89 -40.74
N LEU A 376 8.91 18.97 -39.40
CA LEU A 376 7.80 18.61 -38.51
C LEU A 376 6.56 19.49 -38.74
N ALA A 377 6.73 20.75 -39.12
CA ALA A 377 5.62 21.67 -39.34
C ALA A 377 4.81 21.28 -40.61
N ALA A 378 5.53 20.93 -41.68
CA ALA A 378 4.88 20.51 -42.93
C ALA A 378 4.16 19.15 -42.81
N GLN A 379 4.55 18.30 -41.88
CA GLN A 379 3.98 16.96 -41.70
C GLN A 379 2.86 16.89 -40.64
N SER A 380 2.70 17.93 -39.82
CA SER A 380 1.80 17.89 -38.64
C SER A 380 0.30 17.76 -38.97
N ASP A 381 -0.15 18.18 -40.13
CA ASP A 381 -1.56 18.14 -40.56
C ASP A 381 -1.80 17.30 -41.83
N SER A 382 -0.91 16.38 -42.15
CA SER A 382 -1.02 15.56 -43.36
C SER A 382 -1.94 14.34 -43.16
N GLU A 383 -2.68 13.95 -44.20
CA GLU A 383 -3.45 12.69 -44.23
C GLU A 383 -2.56 11.47 -43.98
N GLN A 384 -1.29 11.58 -44.36
CA GLN A 384 -0.27 10.54 -44.13
C GLN A 384 0.00 10.34 -42.61
N LEU A 385 -0.04 11.41 -41.81
CA LEU A 385 0.10 11.31 -40.36
C LEU A 385 -1.04 10.50 -39.74
N GLU A 386 -2.30 10.77 -40.13
CA GLU A 386 -3.44 10.00 -39.61
C GLU A 386 -3.40 8.53 -40.04
N GLN A 387 -2.98 8.23 -41.27
CA GLN A 387 -2.76 6.84 -41.72
C GLN A 387 -1.67 6.15 -40.90
N LEU A 388 -0.57 6.87 -40.62
CA LEU A 388 0.52 6.33 -39.80
C LEU A 388 0.07 6.11 -38.34
N CYS A 389 -0.65 7.05 -37.75
CA CYS A 389 -1.26 6.91 -36.43
C CYS A 389 -2.19 5.70 -36.37
N GLY A 390 -3.11 5.54 -37.35
CA GLY A 390 -4.01 4.40 -37.41
C GLY A 390 -3.27 3.07 -37.51
N HIS A 391 -2.19 3.01 -38.31
CA HIS A 391 -1.37 1.82 -38.41
C HIS A 391 -0.66 1.46 -37.08
N LEU A 392 -0.11 2.45 -36.39
CA LEU A 392 0.56 2.23 -35.10
C LEU A 392 -0.44 1.81 -33.99
N GLU A 393 -1.64 2.37 -33.97
CA GLU A 393 -2.71 2.02 -33.03
C GLU A 393 -3.20 0.57 -33.20
N LEU A 394 -3.41 0.14 -34.44
CA LEU A 394 -3.94 -1.19 -34.75
C LEU A 394 -2.94 -2.32 -34.49
N ASN A 395 -1.64 -2.05 -34.69
CA ASN A 395 -0.62 -3.08 -34.67
C ASN A 395 0.05 -3.25 -33.29
N SER A 396 -0.18 -2.34 -32.34
CA SER A 396 0.48 -2.41 -31.03
C SER A 396 -0.33 -1.73 -29.94
N ARG A 397 -0.45 -2.41 -28.78
CA ARG A 397 -1.00 -1.81 -27.56
C ARG A 397 -0.21 -0.58 -27.12
N GLN A 398 1.11 -0.61 -27.30
CA GLN A 398 2.00 0.53 -27.06
C GLN A 398 1.68 1.67 -28.02
N GLY A 399 1.51 1.41 -29.30
CA GLY A 399 1.07 2.38 -30.29
C GLY A 399 -0.26 3.02 -29.90
N LYS A 400 -1.25 2.21 -29.56
CA LYS A 400 -2.55 2.71 -29.07
C LYS A 400 -2.40 3.66 -27.90
N LEU A 401 -1.65 3.29 -26.86
CA LEU A 401 -1.43 4.12 -25.68
C LEU A 401 -0.82 5.49 -26.04
N PHE A 402 0.26 5.48 -26.81
CA PHE A 402 0.99 6.72 -27.12
C PHE A 402 0.25 7.63 -28.08
N ILE A 403 -0.42 7.06 -29.09
CA ILE A 403 -1.21 7.87 -30.06
C ILE A 403 -2.43 8.49 -29.38
N THR A 404 -3.18 7.71 -28.57
CA THR A 404 -4.33 8.22 -27.84
C THR A 404 -3.94 9.32 -26.86
N THR A 405 -2.80 9.15 -26.18
CA THR A 405 -2.25 10.19 -25.30
C THR A 405 -1.81 11.42 -26.08
N GLY A 406 -1.14 11.26 -27.23
CA GLY A 406 -0.70 12.35 -28.07
C GLY A 406 -1.84 13.18 -28.62
N ARG A 407 -2.93 12.56 -29.06
CA ARG A 407 -4.17 13.25 -29.52
C ARG A 407 -4.84 14.09 -28.41
N ASN A 408 -4.72 13.66 -27.15
CA ASN A 408 -5.27 14.38 -26.01
C ASN A 408 -4.26 15.28 -25.30
N LEU A 409 -3.03 15.37 -25.80
CA LEU A 409 -1.93 16.10 -25.15
C LEU A 409 -2.30 17.56 -24.85
N LEU A 410 -2.92 18.27 -25.79
CA LEU A 410 -3.36 19.65 -25.58
C LEU A 410 -4.38 19.79 -24.46
N LYS A 411 -5.38 18.91 -24.38
CA LYS A 411 -6.39 18.92 -23.32
C LYS A 411 -5.76 18.71 -21.95
N ILE A 412 -4.76 17.81 -21.90
CA ILE A 412 -3.98 17.54 -20.68
C ILE A 412 -3.18 18.79 -20.27
N LEU A 413 -2.54 19.46 -21.23
CA LEU A 413 -1.71 20.63 -20.96
C LEU A 413 -2.53 21.87 -20.55
N TYR A 414 -3.74 21.98 -21.04
CA TYR A 414 -4.69 23.04 -20.62
C TYR A 414 -5.47 22.68 -19.35
N GLY A 415 -5.28 21.48 -18.78
CA GLY A 415 -5.97 21.04 -17.57
C GLY A 415 -7.44 20.65 -17.78
N GLU A 416 -7.87 20.48 -19.04
CA GLU A 416 -9.23 20.07 -19.41
C GLU A 416 -9.42 18.55 -19.20
N LEU A 417 -8.34 17.79 -19.14
CA LEU A 417 -8.32 16.34 -18.98
C LEU A 417 -7.27 15.95 -17.94
N ASP A 418 -7.71 15.25 -16.89
CA ASP A 418 -6.77 14.70 -15.92
C ASP A 418 -6.03 13.50 -16.51
N PRO A 419 -4.68 13.56 -16.62
CA PRO A 419 -3.91 12.52 -17.29
C PRO A 419 -4.01 11.15 -16.62
N LEU A 420 -4.16 11.10 -15.29
CA LEU A 420 -4.25 9.83 -14.58
C LEU A 420 -5.62 9.17 -14.79
N SER A 421 -6.71 9.91 -14.62
CA SER A 421 -8.05 9.41 -14.90
C SER A 421 -8.15 8.89 -16.33
N PHE A 422 -7.69 9.68 -17.30
CA PHE A 422 -7.69 9.31 -18.72
C PHE A 422 -6.90 8.03 -19.02
N LEU A 423 -5.71 7.86 -18.47
CA LEU A 423 -4.88 6.69 -18.72
C LEU A 423 -5.44 5.39 -18.10
N PHE A 424 -6.22 5.51 -17.02
CA PHE A 424 -6.77 4.36 -16.29
C PHE A 424 -8.24 4.05 -16.59
N GLU A 425 -9.02 4.99 -17.17
CA GLU A 425 -10.44 4.79 -17.49
C GLU A 425 -10.69 3.75 -18.60
N ASP A 426 -9.87 3.71 -19.64
CA ASP A 426 -10.09 2.89 -20.86
C ASP A 426 -9.17 1.65 -20.97
N ASP A 427 -8.69 1.08 -19.89
CA ASP A 427 -7.74 -0.04 -19.90
C ASP A 427 -6.45 0.20 -20.72
N LEU A 428 -6.20 1.45 -21.15
CA LEU A 428 -5.05 1.81 -22.00
C LEU A 428 -3.72 1.37 -21.36
N VAL A 429 -3.53 1.67 -20.07
CA VAL A 429 -2.32 1.29 -19.33
C VAL A 429 -2.31 -0.18 -18.96
N LYS A 430 -3.46 -0.76 -18.55
CA LYS A 430 -3.54 -2.19 -18.23
C LYS A 430 -3.25 -3.08 -19.46
N GLY A 431 -3.58 -2.58 -20.65
CA GLY A 431 -3.27 -3.29 -21.88
C GLY A 431 -1.78 -3.26 -22.27
N TYR A 432 -1.01 -2.32 -21.70
CA TYR A 432 0.42 -2.17 -21.96
C TYR A 432 1.28 -3.02 -21.02
N TYR A 433 0.90 -3.19 -19.75
CA TYR A 433 1.52 -4.07 -18.76
C TYR A 433 0.89 -5.46 -18.75
#